data_6d8a42e46004e44f1b4e88493c3a750c
#
_entry.id   6d8a42e46004e44f1b4e88493c3a750c
#
_cell.length_a   1.000
_cell.length_b   1.000
_cell.length_c   1.000
_cell.angle_alpha   90.00
_cell.angle_beta   90.00
_cell.angle_gamma   90.00
#
_symmetry.space_group_name_H-M   'P 1'
#
loop_
_entity.id
_entity.type
_entity.pdbx_description
1 polymer ?
#
loop_
_entity_poly.entity_id
_entity_poly.type
_entity_poly.pdbx_seq_one_letter_code
_entity_poly.pdbx_strand_id
1 'polypeptide(L)'
;SEKVTQIYHQVFYGNVTSINSSGSVGTISVSFNTGDSRALEEYLSAQGISSDDAHALAEIVASEEPGGSEEPLGEKARKWVAENIRKAADGSWKVGISVATEVIKKAALRYYGLD
;
A
#
# COMPACT_ATOMS: atom_id res chain seq x y z
N SER A 1 14.73 -7.70 -2.41
CA SER A 1 15.88 -7.38 -3.26
C SER A 1 15.96 -5.89 -3.53
N GLU A 2 17.11 -5.45 -3.99
CA GLU A 2 17.30 -4.04 -4.30
C GLU A 2 16.32 -3.54 -5.34
N LYS A 3 16.04 -4.37 -6.34
CA LYS A 3 15.12 -3.97 -7.39
C LYS A 3 13.71 -3.74 -6.85
N VAL A 4 13.27 -4.61 -5.97
CA VAL A 4 11.95 -4.47 -5.36
C VAL A 4 11.91 -3.21 -4.49
N THR A 5 12.97 -2.97 -3.73
CA THR A 5 13.06 -1.78 -2.91
C THR A 5 13.03 -0.52 -3.76
N GLN A 6 13.71 -0.54 -4.90
CA GLN A 6 13.71 0.61 -5.81
C GLN A 6 12.31 0.89 -6.35
N ILE A 7 11.58 -0.15 -6.72
CA ILE A 7 10.21 0.02 -7.23
C ILE A 7 9.34 0.62 -6.14
N TYR A 8 9.44 0.10 -4.93
CA TYR A 8 8.69 0.62 -3.81
C TYR A 8 8.99 2.12 -3.60
N HIS A 9 10.27 2.48 -3.56
CA HIS A 9 10.65 3.88 -3.37
C HIS A 9 10.14 4.76 -4.50
N GLN A 10 10.19 4.26 -5.71
CA GLN A 10 9.73 5.04 -6.86
C GLN A 10 8.24 5.34 -6.77
N VAL A 11 7.44 4.36 -6.37
CA VAL A 11 5.99 4.55 -6.27
C VAL A 11 5.63 5.46 -5.11
N PHE A 12 6.25 5.26 -3.95
CA PHE A 12 5.89 6.02 -2.75
C PHE A 12 6.52 7.41 -2.70
N TYR A 13 7.74 7.56 -3.19
CA TYR A 13 8.49 8.81 -3.01
C TYR A 13 8.96 9.44 -4.30
N GLY A 14 8.85 8.74 -5.40
CA GLY A 14 9.42 9.19 -6.64
C GLY A 14 8.47 9.98 -7.50
N ASN A 15 8.87 10.13 -8.76
CA ASN A 15 8.08 10.86 -9.72
C ASN A 15 6.88 10.04 -10.18
N VAL A 16 5.72 10.42 -9.71
CA VAL A 16 4.48 9.71 -10.00
C VAL A 16 4.12 9.75 -11.49
N THR A 17 4.60 10.77 -12.18
CA THR A 17 4.28 10.93 -13.58
C THR A 17 4.67 9.73 -14.43
N SER A 18 5.84 9.16 -14.16
CA SER A 18 6.30 8.02 -14.93
C SER A 18 5.44 6.79 -14.70
N ILE A 19 4.90 6.65 -13.50
CA ILE A 19 4.00 5.55 -13.18
C ILE A 19 2.68 5.73 -13.91
N ASN A 20 2.15 6.93 -13.87
CA ASN A 20 0.88 7.23 -14.51
C ASN A 20 0.95 7.03 -16.02
N SER A 21 2.06 7.35 -16.61
CA SER A 21 2.19 7.24 -18.05
C SER A 21 2.10 5.80 -18.53
N SER A 22 2.36 4.85 -17.66
CA SER A 22 2.25 3.44 -18.03
C SER A 22 0.79 3.03 -18.25
N GLY A 23 -0.13 3.72 -17.58
CA GLY A 23 -1.54 3.39 -17.69
C GLY A 23 -1.94 2.08 -17.06
N SER A 24 -0.98 1.36 -16.52
CA SER A 24 -1.22 0.01 -16.03
C SER A 24 -2.06 -0.03 -14.76
N VAL A 25 -1.93 0.99 -13.92
CA VAL A 25 -2.63 1.02 -12.66
C VAL A 25 -4.07 1.48 -12.81
N GLY A 26 -4.29 2.43 -13.70
CA GLY A 26 -5.61 2.97 -13.90
C GLY A 26 -6.14 3.66 -12.65
N THR A 27 -7.45 3.63 -12.48
CA THR A 27 -8.09 4.25 -11.34
C THR A 27 -8.29 3.21 -10.24
N ILE A 28 -7.71 3.47 -9.08
CA ILE A 28 -7.89 2.61 -7.92
C ILE A 28 -8.90 3.27 -7.00
N SER A 29 -10.03 2.61 -6.80
CA SER A 29 -11.10 3.11 -5.95
C SER A 29 -10.94 2.61 -4.53
N VAL A 30 -11.10 3.51 -3.56
CA VAL A 30 -11.08 3.15 -2.16
C VAL A 30 -12.41 3.62 -1.57
N SER A 31 -13.18 2.70 -1.03
CA SER A 31 -14.56 3.00 -0.65
C SER A 31 -14.88 2.74 0.83
N PHE A 32 -13.87 2.59 1.68
CA PHE A 32 -14.16 2.39 3.10
C PHE A 32 -14.03 3.70 3.88
N ASN A 33 -14.55 3.70 5.09
CA ASN A 33 -14.55 4.89 5.94
C ASN A 33 -13.21 5.09 6.63
N THR A 34 -12.84 6.36 6.78
CA THR A 34 -11.65 6.74 7.53
C THR A 34 -11.71 6.16 8.94
N GLY A 35 -10.60 5.59 9.39
CA GLY A 35 -10.47 5.05 10.73
C GLY A 35 -11.03 3.64 10.91
N ASP A 36 -11.53 3.02 9.85
CA ASP A 36 -12.10 1.68 9.94
C ASP A 36 -11.04 0.64 9.57
N SER A 37 -10.34 0.13 10.59
CA SER A 37 -9.22 -0.79 10.36
C SER A 37 -9.68 -2.13 9.80
N ARG A 38 -10.87 -2.58 10.15
CA ARG A 38 -11.38 -3.83 9.62
C ARG A 38 -11.68 -3.69 8.12
N ALA A 39 -12.27 -2.56 7.74
CA ALA A 39 -12.54 -2.32 6.34
C ALA A 39 -11.24 -2.14 5.55
N LEU A 40 -10.22 -1.54 6.17
CA LEU A 40 -8.91 -1.45 5.57
C LEU A 40 -8.35 -2.84 5.27
N GLU A 41 -8.42 -3.73 6.25
CA GLU A 41 -7.95 -5.10 6.09
C GLU A 41 -8.70 -5.80 4.95
N GLU A 42 -10.02 -5.68 4.94
CA GLU A 42 -10.84 -6.31 3.91
C GLU A 42 -10.53 -5.75 2.52
N TYR A 43 -10.32 -4.46 2.44
CA TYR A 43 -9.97 -3.83 1.18
C TYR A 43 -8.64 -4.36 0.65
N LEU A 44 -7.62 -4.40 1.50
CA LEU A 44 -6.30 -4.90 1.10
C LEU A 44 -6.38 -6.34 0.61
N SER A 45 -7.13 -7.17 1.32
CA SER A 45 -7.29 -8.56 0.93
C SER A 45 -8.03 -8.69 -0.40
N ALA A 46 -9.04 -7.86 -0.60
CA ALA A 46 -9.80 -7.88 -1.85
C ALA A 46 -8.94 -7.48 -3.05
N GLN A 47 -7.90 -6.70 -2.82
CA GLN A 47 -7.01 -6.28 -3.89
C GLN A 47 -5.94 -7.31 -4.23
N GLY A 48 -5.85 -8.39 -3.47
CA GLY A 48 -4.92 -9.46 -3.78
C GLY A 48 -3.82 -9.70 -2.76
N ILE A 49 -3.76 -8.90 -1.71
CA ILE A 49 -2.82 -9.12 -0.62
C ILE A 49 -3.37 -10.27 0.23
N SER A 50 -2.51 -11.21 0.63
CA SER A 50 -3.00 -12.36 1.41
C SER A 50 -3.67 -11.89 2.69
N SER A 51 -4.65 -12.67 3.18
CA SER A 51 -5.41 -12.28 4.36
C SER A 51 -4.55 -12.04 5.58
N ASP A 52 -3.55 -12.88 5.81
CA ASP A 52 -2.66 -12.72 6.95
C ASP A 52 -1.85 -11.44 6.85
N ASP A 53 -1.36 -11.14 5.67
CA ASP A 53 -0.58 -9.93 5.46
C ASP A 53 -1.45 -8.68 5.51
N ALA A 54 -2.66 -8.77 4.97
CA ALA A 54 -3.61 -7.65 5.03
C ALA A 54 -3.93 -7.32 6.49
N HIS A 55 -4.14 -8.35 7.30
CA HIS A 55 -4.40 -8.15 8.73
C HIS A 55 -3.22 -7.51 9.43
N ALA A 56 -2.02 -8.02 9.17
CA ALA A 56 -0.81 -7.50 9.80
C ALA A 56 -0.60 -6.02 9.46
N LEU A 57 -0.75 -5.68 8.20
CA LEU A 57 -0.55 -4.29 7.78
C LEU A 57 -1.62 -3.38 8.35
N ALA A 58 -2.88 -3.84 8.34
CA ALA A 58 -3.97 -3.02 8.88
C ALA A 58 -3.76 -2.74 10.36
N GLU A 59 -3.30 -3.72 11.12
CA GLU A 59 -3.01 -3.51 12.54
C GLU A 59 -1.90 -2.49 12.76
N ILE A 60 -0.86 -2.56 11.95
CA ILE A 60 0.25 -1.61 12.06
C ILE A 60 -0.23 -0.20 11.72
N VAL A 61 -0.96 -0.05 10.62
CA VAL A 61 -1.47 1.26 10.19
C VAL A 61 -2.38 1.84 11.27
N ALA A 62 -3.22 1.01 11.88
CA ALA A 62 -4.13 1.48 12.91
C ALA A 62 -3.43 1.86 14.20
N SER A 63 -2.22 1.35 14.43
CA SER A 63 -1.52 1.53 15.70
C SER A 63 -0.53 2.68 15.72
N GLU A 64 -0.29 3.34 14.58
CA GLU A 64 0.68 4.43 14.56
C GLU A 64 0.14 5.66 13.85
N GLU A 65 0.86 6.77 14.02
CA GLU A 65 0.49 8.03 13.40
C GLU A 65 0.90 8.06 11.94
N PRO A 66 0.14 8.74 11.08
CA PRO A 66 0.53 8.86 9.68
C PRO A 66 1.75 9.76 9.50
N GLY A 67 2.48 9.51 8.42
CA GLY A 67 3.62 10.36 8.10
C GLY A 67 3.23 11.69 7.47
N GLY A 68 2.07 11.74 6.80
CA GLY A 68 1.61 12.93 6.11
C GLY A 68 0.98 12.57 4.79
N SER A 69 0.45 13.56 4.07
CA SER A 69 -0.27 13.28 2.84
C SER A 69 0.63 12.75 1.72
N GLU A 70 1.90 13.13 1.74
CA GLU A 70 2.83 12.63 0.72
C GLU A 70 3.45 11.31 1.15
N GLU A 71 3.46 11.03 2.43
CA GLU A 71 4.03 9.81 2.98
C GLU A 71 3.11 9.31 4.09
N PRO A 72 2.00 8.65 3.71
CA PRO A 72 0.97 8.33 4.69
C PRO A 72 1.35 7.23 5.67
N LEU A 73 2.33 6.40 5.33
CA LEU A 73 2.72 5.32 6.22
C LEU A 73 3.69 5.81 7.29
N GLY A 74 3.46 5.38 8.53
CA GLY A 74 4.40 5.63 9.59
C GLY A 74 5.60 4.71 9.48
N GLU A 75 6.51 4.80 10.44
CA GLU A 75 7.77 4.08 10.37
C GLU A 75 7.60 2.57 10.35
N LYS A 76 6.72 2.06 11.20
CA LYS A 76 6.53 0.61 11.27
C LYS A 76 5.88 0.07 10.00
N ALA A 77 4.91 0.79 9.48
CA ALA A 77 4.24 0.36 8.25
C ALA A 77 5.21 0.40 7.07
N ARG A 78 6.05 1.43 6.99
CA ARG A 78 7.04 1.53 5.92
C ARG A 78 8.02 0.36 5.98
N LYS A 79 8.46 0.02 7.18
CA LYS A 79 9.37 -1.10 7.35
C LYS A 79 8.69 -2.41 6.94
N TRP A 80 7.45 -2.60 7.36
CA TRP A 80 6.70 -3.81 7.02
C TRP A 80 6.54 -3.94 5.50
N VAL A 81 6.17 -2.85 4.84
CA VAL A 81 5.99 -2.88 3.39
C VAL A 81 7.31 -3.18 2.69
N ALA A 82 8.39 -2.53 3.13
CA ALA A 82 9.70 -2.77 2.53
C ALA A 82 10.11 -4.24 2.64
N GLU A 83 9.76 -4.89 3.74
CA GLU A 83 10.11 -6.29 3.96
C GLU A 83 9.19 -7.26 3.22
N ASN A 84 7.95 -6.86 2.96
CA ASN A 84 6.96 -7.78 2.43
C ASN A 84 6.54 -7.53 0.99
N ILE A 85 6.88 -6.37 0.42
CA ILE A 85 6.42 -6.02 -0.92
C ILE A 85 6.93 -7.00 -1.99
N ARG A 86 8.03 -7.69 -1.71
CA ARG A 86 8.54 -8.71 -2.62
C ARG A 86 7.53 -9.81 -2.90
N LYS A 87 6.57 -10.00 -2.00
CA LYS A 87 5.52 -11.00 -2.17
C LYS A 87 4.63 -10.70 -3.37
N ALA A 88 4.53 -9.43 -3.75
CA ALA A 88 3.83 -9.06 -4.98
C ALA A 88 4.66 -9.48 -6.19
N ALA A 89 5.98 -9.36 -6.09
CA ALA A 89 6.85 -9.70 -7.21
C ALA A 89 7.02 -11.21 -7.39
N ASP A 90 7.00 -11.97 -6.27
CA ASP A 90 7.27 -13.40 -6.35
C ASP A 90 6.01 -14.26 -6.47
N GLY A 91 4.85 -13.64 -6.58
CA GLY A 91 3.61 -14.38 -6.79
C GLY A 91 2.90 -14.83 -5.52
N SER A 92 3.45 -14.52 -4.35
CA SER A 92 2.81 -14.85 -3.08
C SER A 92 1.48 -14.13 -2.92
N TRP A 93 1.44 -12.87 -3.33
CA TRP A 93 0.19 -12.12 -3.39
C TRP A 93 -0.40 -12.24 -4.79
N LYS A 94 -1.70 -12.02 -4.91
CA LYS A 94 -2.39 -12.09 -6.20
C LYS A 94 -2.47 -10.72 -6.87
N VAL A 95 -1.47 -9.90 -6.65
CA VAL A 95 -1.40 -8.54 -7.18
C VAL A 95 0.05 -8.22 -7.46
N GLY A 96 0.30 -7.55 -8.58
CA GLY A 96 1.66 -7.16 -8.97
C GLY A 96 2.19 -6.01 -8.12
N ILE A 97 3.50 -5.80 -8.20
CA ILE A 97 4.18 -4.88 -7.30
C ILE A 97 3.72 -3.42 -7.46
N SER A 98 3.53 -2.96 -8.69
CA SER A 98 3.12 -1.57 -8.91
C SER A 98 1.73 -1.31 -8.37
N VAL A 99 0.80 -2.24 -8.64
CA VAL A 99 -0.57 -2.09 -8.17
C VAL A 99 -0.62 -2.23 -6.66
N ALA A 100 0.08 -3.21 -6.10
CA ALA A 100 0.09 -3.42 -4.64
C ALA A 100 0.57 -2.16 -3.92
N THR A 101 1.63 -1.54 -4.43
CA THR A 101 2.19 -0.35 -3.80
C THR A 101 1.17 0.80 -3.83
N GLU A 102 0.50 1.00 -4.97
CA GLU A 102 -0.52 2.03 -5.08
C GLU A 102 -1.72 1.75 -4.18
N VAL A 103 -2.14 0.49 -4.13
CA VAL A 103 -3.25 0.09 -3.28
C VAL A 103 -2.94 0.41 -1.81
N ILE A 104 -1.75 0.03 -1.36
CA ILE A 104 -1.34 0.27 0.02
C ILE A 104 -1.30 1.77 0.32
N LYS A 105 -0.73 2.55 -0.59
CA LYS A 105 -0.64 3.99 -0.39
C LYS A 105 -2.02 4.64 -0.31
N LYS A 106 -2.88 4.33 -1.26
CA LYS A 106 -4.21 4.92 -1.30
C LYS A 106 -5.08 4.46 -0.13
N ALA A 107 -4.94 3.21 0.27
CA ALA A 107 -5.66 2.71 1.43
C ALA A 107 -5.23 3.42 2.71
N ALA A 108 -3.94 3.66 2.87
CA ALA A 108 -3.44 4.38 4.04
C ALA A 108 -3.94 5.82 4.04
N LEU A 109 -3.91 6.48 2.88
CA LEU A 109 -4.42 7.85 2.78
C LEU A 109 -5.89 7.92 3.21
N ARG A 110 -6.71 6.97 2.75
CA ARG A 110 -8.11 6.94 3.13
C ARG A 110 -8.28 6.65 4.62
N TYR A 111 -7.54 5.68 5.12
CA TYR A 111 -7.66 5.32 6.54
C TYR A 111 -7.36 6.51 7.44
N TYR A 112 -6.36 7.29 7.10
CA TYR A 112 -5.97 8.44 7.90
C TYR A 112 -6.73 9.72 7.54
N GLY A 113 -7.56 9.67 6.51
CA GLY A 113 -8.30 10.86 6.09
C GLY A 113 -7.44 11.91 5.42
N LEU A 114 -6.39 11.48 4.72
CA LEU A 114 -5.45 12.39 4.07
C LEU A 114 -5.68 12.50 2.57
N ASP A 115 -6.64 11.76 2.06
CA ASP A 115 -6.97 11.84 0.65
C ASP A 115 -7.97 12.95 0.40
#